data_f096972d6899cf52cf7fadbd5c355ffc
#
_entry.id   f096972d6899cf52cf7fadbd5c355ffc
#
_cell.length_a   1.000
_cell.length_b   1.000
_cell.length_c   1.000
_cell.angle_alpha   90.00
_cell.angle_beta   90.00
_cell.angle_gamma   90.00
#
_symmetry.space_group_name_H-M   'P 1'
#
loop_
_entity.id
_entity.type
_entity.pdbx_description
1 polymer ?
#
loop_
_entity_poly.entity_id
_entity_poly.type
_entity_poly.pdbx_seq_one_letter_code
_entity_poly.pdbx_strand_id
1 'polypeptide(L)'
;MQLKFALVAVSFFAFANAASGQVPAAITTDPPLDKAHPAAMDYVRIPSHGALLNGVLYTASGAGPHPGVVLLHGFPGNEQNLDLAQAMRRAGFNVLTLHYRGAWGSPSDFSFTHAAEDSDAAVSFMTGNAAKYAVDPARIFVIGHSMGGWLAASATHHAPNVAGLVMISAWDIGAQGPRFRDPAVRKKMAAGDFGENVIPLAGTTADALMQEAAANASQWDFVGYTPELKSRPVLIITANDGLTPDNVRLGKALRSAGDKDVSEIHMETDHPYSDHRIALEAAIVTWLEKHAGAAH
;
A
#
# COMPACT_ATOMS: atom_id res chain seq x y z
N MET A 1 35.35 -49.32 -14.53
CA MET A 1 35.06 -48.22 -13.59
C MET A 1 34.51 -47.06 -14.44
N GLN A 2 33.17 -46.99 -14.58
CA GLN A 2 32.50 -45.98 -15.42
C GLN A 2 32.09 -44.80 -14.55
N LEU A 3 32.64 -43.62 -14.83
CA LEU A 3 32.22 -42.35 -14.20
C LEU A 3 30.91 -41.89 -14.84
N LYS A 4 29.85 -41.81 -14.03
CA LYS A 4 28.59 -41.14 -14.41
C LYS A 4 28.72 -39.68 -14.11
N PHE A 5 28.74 -38.83 -15.14
CA PHE A 5 28.56 -37.37 -14.99
C PHE A 5 27.09 -37.08 -14.82
N ALA A 6 26.74 -36.49 -13.68
CA ALA A 6 25.42 -35.93 -13.43
C ALA A 6 25.38 -34.53 -14.05
N LEU A 7 24.50 -34.32 -15.03
CA LEU A 7 24.18 -33.01 -15.58
C LEU A 7 23.32 -32.27 -14.59
N VAL A 8 23.85 -31.20 -13.98
CA VAL A 8 23.06 -30.23 -13.21
C VAL A 8 22.44 -29.25 -14.20
N ALA A 9 21.12 -29.32 -14.36
CA ALA A 9 20.39 -28.37 -15.15
C ALA A 9 20.27 -27.06 -14.34
N VAL A 10 21.03 -26.05 -14.72
CA VAL A 10 20.87 -24.68 -14.21
C VAL A 10 19.70 -24.06 -14.97
N SER A 11 18.57 -23.91 -14.31
CA SER A 11 17.41 -23.16 -14.84
C SER A 11 17.74 -21.69 -14.81
N PHE A 12 18.04 -21.08 -15.93
CA PHE A 12 18.09 -19.65 -16.10
C PHE A 12 16.66 -19.09 -16.00
N PHE A 13 16.36 -18.41 -14.90
CA PHE A 13 15.22 -17.51 -14.85
C PHE A 13 15.55 -16.31 -15.77
N ALA A 14 14.85 -16.22 -16.89
CA ALA A 14 14.88 -15.03 -17.71
C ALA A 14 14.18 -13.90 -16.94
N PHE A 15 14.95 -13.02 -16.33
CA PHE A 15 14.43 -11.73 -15.88
C PHE A 15 13.99 -10.97 -17.13
N ALA A 16 12.70 -10.71 -17.26
CA ALA A 16 12.20 -9.77 -18.25
C ALA A 16 12.86 -8.41 -17.95
N ASN A 17 13.75 -7.98 -18.84
CA ASN A 17 14.21 -6.59 -18.85
C ASN A 17 12.96 -5.71 -18.86
N ALA A 18 12.78 -4.89 -17.82
CA ALA A 18 11.82 -3.83 -17.85
C ALA A 18 12.13 -3.01 -19.10
N ALA A 19 11.24 -3.05 -20.08
CA ALA A 19 11.29 -2.14 -21.20
C ALA A 19 11.45 -0.73 -20.59
N SER A 20 12.43 0.04 -21.06
CA SER A 20 12.61 1.45 -20.71
C SER A 20 11.41 2.22 -21.24
N GLY A 21 10.25 2.05 -20.59
CA GLY A 21 9.06 2.84 -20.81
C GLY A 21 9.41 4.30 -20.49
N GLN A 22 8.95 5.20 -21.34
CA GLN A 22 9.11 6.64 -21.09
C GLN A 22 8.52 6.96 -19.71
N VAL A 23 9.31 7.63 -18.86
CA VAL A 23 8.85 8.07 -17.54
C VAL A 23 7.61 8.94 -17.72
N PRO A 24 6.49 8.67 -17.05
CA PRO A 24 5.28 9.47 -17.17
C PRO A 24 5.57 10.96 -16.92
N ALA A 25 5.02 11.84 -17.76
CA ALA A 25 5.27 13.29 -17.65
C ALA A 25 4.90 13.85 -16.27
N ALA A 26 3.88 13.29 -15.62
CA ALA A 26 3.45 13.65 -14.27
C ALA A 26 4.53 13.54 -13.19
N ILE A 27 5.62 12.81 -13.44
CA ILE A 27 6.74 12.66 -12.49
C ILE A 27 7.73 13.81 -12.63
N THR A 28 7.92 14.32 -13.84
CA THR A 28 8.97 15.30 -14.15
C THR A 28 8.46 16.69 -14.55
N THR A 29 7.13 16.84 -14.74
CA THR A 29 6.53 18.06 -15.28
C THR A 29 5.22 18.36 -14.57
N ASP A 30 5.01 19.63 -14.21
CA ASP A 30 3.72 20.08 -13.72
C ASP A 30 2.69 20.14 -14.85
N PRO A 31 1.40 19.81 -14.57
CA PRO A 31 0.34 19.90 -15.55
C PRO A 31 0.06 21.40 -15.92
N PRO A 32 -0.53 21.66 -17.08
CA PRO A 32 -0.99 23.00 -17.43
C PRO A 32 -1.92 23.58 -16.36
N LEU A 33 -1.81 24.88 -16.11
CA LEU A 33 -2.68 25.57 -15.14
C LEU A 33 -4.13 25.62 -15.66
N ASP A 34 -5.03 24.96 -14.97
CA ASP A 34 -6.48 25.14 -15.11
C ASP A 34 -6.96 26.17 -14.06
N LYS A 35 -7.38 27.35 -14.53
CA LYS A 35 -7.85 28.42 -13.62
C LYS A 35 -9.26 28.17 -13.10
N ALA A 36 -10.08 27.40 -13.83
CA ALA A 36 -11.44 27.09 -13.44
C ALA A 36 -11.48 25.96 -12.39
N HIS A 37 -10.58 24.99 -12.52
CA HIS A 37 -10.49 23.82 -11.65
C HIS A 37 -9.02 23.58 -11.27
N PRO A 38 -8.44 24.43 -10.41
CA PRO A 38 -7.02 24.32 -10.05
C PRO A 38 -6.79 23.09 -9.18
N ALA A 39 -5.60 22.53 -9.31
CA ALA A 39 -5.13 21.54 -8.33
C ALA A 39 -5.07 22.15 -6.94
N ALA A 40 -5.40 21.35 -5.92
CA ALA A 40 -5.41 21.80 -4.52
C ALA A 40 -4.88 20.74 -3.56
N MET A 41 -4.71 21.14 -2.31
CA MET A 41 -4.36 20.29 -1.19
C MET A 41 -5.20 20.72 0.01
N ASP A 42 -6.17 19.89 0.38
CA ASP A 42 -7.14 20.19 1.43
C ASP A 42 -6.86 19.35 2.66
N TYR A 43 -6.84 19.99 3.83
CA TYR A 43 -6.89 19.27 5.10
C TYR A 43 -8.29 18.71 5.32
N VAL A 44 -8.35 17.41 5.61
CA VAL A 44 -9.62 16.71 5.85
C VAL A 44 -9.64 15.99 7.20
N ARG A 45 -10.82 15.84 7.75
CA ARG A 45 -11.06 15.05 8.97
C ARG A 45 -11.88 13.83 8.59
N ILE A 46 -11.31 12.63 8.79
CA ILE A 46 -11.95 11.37 8.40
C ILE A 46 -12.58 10.74 9.63
N PRO A 47 -13.92 10.61 9.68
CA PRO A 47 -14.58 9.92 10.79
C PRO A 47 -14.22 8.42 10.80
N SER A 48 -13.73 7.93 11.94
CA SER A 48 -13.46 6.51 12.17
C SER A 48 -13.74 6.16 13.62
N HIS A 49 -14.70 5.28 13.89
CA HIS A 49 -15.00 4.71 15.21
C HIS A 49 -15.02 5.75 16.36
N GLY A 50 -15.68 6.89 16.15
CA GLY A 50 -15.78 7.99 17.12
C GLY A 50 -14.58 8.94 17.16
N ALA A 51 -13.50 8.65 16.45
CA ALA A 51 -12.37 9.54 16.25
C ALA A 51 -12.48 10.33 14.94
N LEU A 52 -11.76 11.45 14.86
CA LEU A 52 -11.59 12.22 13.63
C LEU A 52 -10.11 12.19 13.24
N LEU A 53 -9.77 11.35 12.25
CA LEU A 53 -8.40 11.19 11.78
C LEU A 53 -7.92 12.42 11.02
N ASN A 54 -6.64 12.72 11.13
CA ASN A 54 -5.98 13.72 10.31
C ASN A 54 -5.70 13.17 8.92
N GLY A 55 -6.10 13.89 7.88
CA GLY A 55 -5.85 13.52 6.50
C GLY A 55 -5.60 14.72 5.60
N VAL A 56 -4.99 14.46 4.47
CA VAL A 56 -4.79 15.42 3.38
C VAL A 56 -5.34 14.82 2.10
N LEU A 57 -6.20 15.58 1.43
CA LEU A 57 -6.71 15.26 0.10
C LEU A 57 -6.00 16.14 -0.93
N TYR A 58 -5.22 15.52 -1.79
CA TYR A 58 -4.61 16.16 -2.95
C TYR A 58 -5.59 16.03 -4.12
N THR A 59 -6.10 17.14 -4.62
CA THR A 59 -7.03 17.16 -5.76
C THR A 59 -6.30 17.51 -7.04
N ALA A 60 -6.57 16.75 -8.09
CA ALA A 60 -6.01 16.98 -9.41
C ALA A 60 -6.59 18.24 -10.07
N SER A 61 -5.87 18.80 -11.03
CA SER A 61 -6.35 19.86 -11.91
C SER A 61 -7.37 19.30 -12.93
N GLY A 62 -8.39 20.08 -13.27
CA GLY A 62 -9.44 19.71 -14.21
C GLY A 62 -10.82 19.51 -13.58
N ALA A 63 -11.86 19.50 -14.40
CA ALA A 63 -13.25 19.44 -13.92
C ALA A 63 -13.63 18.09 -13.26
N GLY A 64 -12.90 17.01 -13.56
CA GLY A 64 -13.22 15.65 -13.08
C GLY A 64 -14.51 15.08 -13.74
N PRO A 65 -15.08 13.98 -13.20
CA PRO A 65 -14.61 13.30 -11.99
C PRO A 65 -13.28 12.56 -12.21
N HIS A 66 -12.38 12.70 -11.25
CA HIS A 66 -11.06 12.09 -11.25
C HIS A 66 -11.09 10.70 -10.59
N PRO A 67 -10.26 9.73 -11.02
CA PRO A 67 -10.04 8.52 -10.22
C PRO A 67 -9.47 8.88 -8.85
N GLY A 68 -9.86 8.11 -7.82
CA GLY A 68 -9.41 8.30 -6.45
C GLY A 68 -8.32 7.31 -6.06
N VAL A 69 -7.42 7.73 -5.16
CA VAL A 69 -6.44 6.87 -4.52
C VAL A 69 -6.50 7.08 -3.01
N VAL A 70 -6.56 6.00 -2.23
CA VAL A 70 -6.27 6.00 -0.80
C VAL A 70 -4.85 5.49 -0.63
N LEU A 71 -3.94 6.33 -0.13
CA LEU A 71 -2.53 6.02 0.06
C LEU A 71 -2.25 5.82 1.55
N LEU A 72 -1.85 4.59 1.92
CA LEU A 72 -1.69 4.11 3.28
C LEU A 72 -0.20 3.99 3.63
N HIS A 73 0.24 4.72 4.65
CA HIS A 73 1.63 4.70 5.10
C HIS A 73 1.97 3.46 5.94
N GLY A 74 3.27 3.16 6.03
CA GLY A 74 3.81 2.07 6.84
C GLY A 74 3.87 2.38 8.34
N PHE A 75 4.49 1.47 9.09
CA PHE A 75 4.73 1.60 10.53
C PHE A 75 6.11 2.23 10.80
N PRO A 76 6.21 3.23 11.65
CA PRO A 76 5.17 3.96 12.37
C PRO A 76 4.61 5.17 11.61
N GLY A 77 4.99 5.42 10.34
CA GLY A 77 4.52 6.53 9.54
C GLY A 77 5.56 7.63 9.29
N ASN A 78 6.83 7.32 9.44
CA ASN A 78 7.92 8.25 9.09
C ASN A 78 7.97 8.48 7.58
N GLU A 79 7.85 7.40 6.79
CA GLU A 79 7.70 7.46 5.34
C GLU A 79 6.22 7.36 4.96
N GLN A 80 5.70 8.39 4.33
CA GLN A 80 4.30 8.53 3.94
C GLN A 80 4.10 8.50 2.42
N ASN A 81 5.18 8.42 1.65
CA ASN A 81 5.18 8.43 0.19
C ASN A 81 4.48 9.68 -0.40
N LEU A 82 4.71 10.87 0.17
CA LEU A 82 4.05 12.10 -0.27
C LEU A 82 4.53 12.58 -1.64
N ASP A 83 5.73 12.24 -2.07
CA ASP A 83 6.23 12.40 -3.43
C ASP A 83 5.36 11.62 -4.42
N LEU A 84 5.05 10.34 -4.11
CA LEU A 84 4.14 9.51 -4.89
C LEU A 84 2.72 10.11 -4.91
N ALA A 85 2.22 10.65 -3.78
CA ALA A 85 0.93 11.33 -3.74
C ALA A 85 0.90 12.52 -4.71
N GLN A 86 1.97 13.31 -4.76
CA GLN A 86 2.09 14.44 -5.67
C GLN A 86 2.23 14.01 -7.14
N ALA A 87 2.97 12.93 -7.42
CA ALA A 87 3.09 12.37 -8.76
C ALA A 87 1.72 11.89 -9.29
N MET A 88 0.97 11.14 -8.47
CA MET A 88 -0.38 10.70 -8.81
C MET A 88 -1.35 11.87 -9.00
N ARG A 89 -1.27 12.92 -8.14
CA ARG A 89 -2.09 14.13 -8.32
C ARG A 89 -1.82 14.79 -9.68
N ARG A 90 -0.54 14.95 -10.06
CA ARG A 90 -0.16 15.49 -11.37
C ARG A 90 -0.61 14.61 -12.54
N ALA A 91 -0.72 13.30 -12.31
CA ALA A 91 -1.26 12.34 -13.28
C ALA A 91 -2.81 12.34 -13.36
N GLY A 92 -3.50 13.22 -12.62
CA GLY A 92 -4.95 13.36 -12.69
C GLY A 92 -5.74 12.55 -11.66
N PHE A 93 -5.09 12.03 -10.61
CA PHE A 93 -5.75 11.30 -9.52
C PHE A 93 -6.00 12.20 -8.31
N ASN A 94 -7.14 12.05 -7.66
CA ASN A 94 -7.38 12.63 -6.33
C ASN A 94 -6.86 11.66 -5.28
N VAL A 95 -5.90 12.11 -4.46
CA VAL A 95 -5.16 11.23 -3.54
C VAL A 95 -5.45 11.61 -2.09
N LEU A 96 -5.97 10.66 -1.32
CA LEU A 96 -6.18 10.79 0.13
C LEU A 96 -5.02 10.12 0.87
N THR A 97 -4.35 10.89 1.73
CA THR A 97 -3.41 10.40 2.75
C THR A 97 -3.99 10.62 4.13
N LEU A 98 -3.62 9.80 5.11
CA LEU A 98 -4.12 9.93 6.48
C LEU A 98 -3.11 9.44 7.50
N HIS A 99 -3.35 9.80 8.76
CA HIS A 99 -2.71 9.19 9.91
C HIS A 99 -3.74 8.40 10.71
N TYR A 100 -3.39 7.15 11.06
CA TYR A 100 -4.25 6.26 11.83
C TYR A 100 -4.47 6.78 13.26
N ARG A 101 -5.48 6.28 13.96
CA ARG A 101 -5.70 6.56 15.38
C ARG A 101 -4.43 6.34 16.17
N GLY A 102 -4.13 7.27 17.09
CA GLY A 102 -2.92 7.22 17.92
C GLY A 102 -1.61 7.47 17.21
N ALA A 103 -1.62 7.87 15.92
CA ALA A 103 -0.42 8.19 15.16
C ALA A 103 -0.44 9.66 14.70
N TRP A 104 0.72 10.34 14.82
CA TRP A 104 1.00 11.65 14.19
C TRP A 104 -0.11 12.70 14.38
N GLY A 105 -0.64 12.82 15.60
CA GLY A 105 -1.65 13.80 15.97
C GLY A 105 -3.10 13.39 15.68
N SER A 106 -3.35 12.23 15.09
CA SER A 106 -4.68 11.64 15.10
C SER A 106 -5.04 11.17 16.51
N PRO A 107 -6.28 11.43 17.01
CA PRO A 107 -6.66 11.12 18.38
C PRO A 107 -6.78 9.61 18.64
N SER A 108 -6.97 9.23 19.93
CA SER A 108 -7.12 7.85 20.40
C SER A 108 -5.79 7.08 20.46
N ASP A 109 -5.87 5.78 20.68
CA ASP A 109 -4.74 4.89 20.83
C ASP A 109 -4.45 4.14 19.53
N PHE A 110 -3.18 3.84 19.28
CA PHE A 110 -2.77 3.05 18.13
C PHE A 110 -2.89 1.55 18.42
N SER A 111 -3.43 0.80 17.48
CA SER A 111 -3.30 -0.65 17.35
C SER A 111 -3.36 -1.05 15.88
N PHE A 112 -2.97 -2.27 15.54
CA PHE A 112 -3.12 -2.77 14.16
C PHE A 112 -4.60 -2.93 13.78
N THR A 113 -5.47 -3.33 14.72
CA THR A 113 -6.93 -3.36 14.53
C THR A 113 -7.45 -1.96 14.19
N HIS A 114 -7.05 -0.96 14.97
CA HIS A 114 -7.47 0.43 14.72
C HIS A 114 -6.99 0.92 13.35
N ALA A 115 -5.76 0.61 12.96
CA ALA A 115 -5.23 0.99 11.65
C ALA A 115 -5.99 0.32 10.49
N ALA A 116 -6.42 -0.94 10.65
CA ALA A 116 -7.25 -1.63 9.66
C ALA A 116 -8.64 -0.98 9.53
N GLU A 117 -9.32 -0.72 10.64
CA GLU A 117 -10.61 -0.01 10.68
C GLU A 117 -10.50 1.41 10.08
N ASP A 118 -9.40 2.13 10.34
CA ASP A 118 -9.15 3.46 9.82
C ASP A 118 -8.92 3.45 8.30
N SER A 119 -8.32 2.38 7.77
CA SER A 119 -8.14 2.18 6.33
C SER A 119 -9.48 1.94 5.63
N ASP A 120 -10.37 1.15 6.23
CA ASP A 120 -11.75 0.96 5.76
C ASP A 120 -12.54 2.29 5.79
N ALA A 121 -12.37 3.07 6.87
CA ALA A 121 -12.98 4.39 7.01
C ALA A 121 -12.47 5.38 5.94
N ALA A 122 -11.19 5.32 5.55
CA ALA A 122 -10.62 6.15 4.50
C ALA A 122 -11.22 5.83 3.11
N VAL A 123 -11.39 4.55 2.78
CA VAL A 123 -12.06 4.13 1.54
C VAL A 123 -13.52 4.59 1.54
N SER A 124 -14.21 4.41 2.66
CA SER A 124 -15.60 4.87 2.83
C SER A 124 -15.73 6.39 2.73
N PHE A 125 -14.76 7.14 3.28
CA PHE A 125 -14.70 8.60 3.18
C PHE A 125 -14.55 9.06 1.73
N MET A 126 -13.65 8.47 0.96
CA MET A 126 -13.46 8.79 -0.46
C MET A 126 -14.72 8.52 -1.26
N THR A 127 -15.34 7.35 -1.07
CA THR A 127 -16.58 6.96 -1.76
C THR A 127 -17.75 7.88 -1.38
N GLY A 128 -17.94 8.12 -0.07
CA GLY A 128 -19.05 8.91 0.44
C GLY A 128 -18.97 10.41 0.13
N ASN A 129 -17.78 10.93 -0.13
CA ASN A 129 -17.54 12.32 -0.50
C ASN A 129 -17.18 12.51 -1.98
N ALA A 130 -17.41 11.51 -2.82
CA ALA A 130 -17.01 11.49 -4.22
C ALA A 130 -17.51 12.72 -4.99
N ALA A 131 -18.79 13.08 -4.85
CA ALA A 131 -19.36 14.26 -5.51
C ALA A 131 -18.72 15.58 -5.03
N LYS A 132 -18.43 15.68 -3.72
CA LYS A 132 -17.83 16.89 -3.13
C LYS A 132 -16.44 17.17 -3.66
N TYR A 133 -15.66 16.12 -3.88
CA TYR A 133 -14.26 16.21 -4.28
C TYR A 133 -14.02 15.84 -5.75
N ALA A 134 -15.07 15.78 -6.56
CA ALA A 134 -15.01 15.38 -7.97
C ALA A 134 -14.24 14.06 -8.17
N VAL A 135 -14.48 13.06 -7.32
CA VAL A 135 -13.94 11.70 -7.43
C VAL A 135 -14.92 10.82 -8.19
N ASP A 136 -14.42 9.93 -9.04
CA ASP A 136 -15.19 8.84 -9.60
C ASP A 136 -15.26 7.67 -8.64
N PRO A 137 -16.42 7.38 -8.02
CA PRO A 137 -16.52 6.32 -7.02
C PRO A 137 -16.34 4.90 -7.59
N ALA A 138 -16.40 4.74 -8.92
CA ALA A 138 -16.14 3.47 -9.59
C ALA A 138 -14.64 3.24 -9.89
N ARG A 139 -13.80 4.26 -9.69
CA ARG A 139 -12.36 4.23 -9.98
C ARG A 139 -11.55 4.62 -8.75
N ILE A 140 -11.78 3.96 -7.61
CA ILE A 140 -11.02 4.15 -6.37
C ILE A 140 -10.01 3.01 -6.25
N PHE A 141 -8.72 3.35 -6.12
CA PHE A 141 -7.61 2.44 -5.91
C PHE A 141 -7.10 2.56 -4.48
N VAL A 142 -6.59 1.47 -3.92
CA VAL A 142 -5.92 1.49 -2.61
C VAL A 142 -4.47 1.11 -2.79
N ILE A 143 -3.58 1.94 -2.25
CA ILE A 143 -2.13 1.77 -2.35
C ILE A 143 -1.54 1.82 -0.94
N GLY A 144 -0.61 0.91 -0.65
CA GLY A 144 0.03 0.93 0.66
C GLY A 144 1.46 0.42 0.65
N HIS A 145 2.28 1.00 1.53
CA HIS A 145 3.68 0.64 1.73
C HIS A 145 3.88 -0.05 3.08
N SER A 146 4.64 -1.12 3.12
CA SER A 146 4.98 -1.82 4.37
C SER A 146 3.72 -2.30 5.11
N MET A 147 3.50 -1.89 6.38
CA MET A 147 2.23 -2.10 7.08
C MET A 147 1.04 -1.59 6.26
N GLY A 148 1.18 -0.43 5.60
CA GLY A 148 0.16 0.11 4.71
C GLY A 148 -0.18 -0.82 3.55
N GLY A 149 0.76 -1.65 3.10
CA GLY A 149 0.50 -2.67 2.07
C GLY A 149 -0.42 -3.78 2.56
N TRP A 150 -0.25 -4.24 3.80
CA TRP A 150 -1.20 -5.16 4.45
C TRP A 150 -2.57 -4.49 4.65
N LEU A 151 -2.58 -3.23 5.12
CA LEU A 151 -3.81 -2.45 5.30
C LEU A 151 -4.54 -2.23 3.96
N ALA A 152 -3.80 -1.99 2.88
CA ALA A 152 -4.38 -1.84 1.55
C ALA A 152 -5.05 -3.14 1.06
N ALA A 153 -4.41 -4.28 1.29
CA ALA A 153 -4.99 -5.58 0.99
C ALA A 153 -6.25 -5.86 1.84
N SER A 154 -6.21 -5.55 3.15
CA SER A 154 -7.34 -5.68 4.07
C SER A 154 -8.52 -4.78 3.67
N ALA A 155 -8.28 -3.50 3.43
CA ALA A 155 -9.35 -2.57 3.01
C ALA A 155 -9.94 -2.95 1.65
N THR A 156 -9.11 -3.46 0.73
CA THR A 156 -9.59 -3.97 -0.57
C THR A 156 -10.41 -5.24 -0.42
N HIS A 157 -10.04 -6.13 0.51
CA HIS A 157 -10.81 -7.33 0.85
C HIS A 157 -12.22 -6.98 1.35
N HIS A 158 -12.36 -5.94 2.18
CA HIS A 158 -13.65 -5.50 2.73
C HIS A 158 -14.49 -4.65 1.76
N ALA A 159 -13.86 -3.97 0.78
CA ALA A 159 -14.53 -3.01 -0.09
C ALA A 159 -14.68 -3.54 -1.54
N PRO A 160 -15.86 -4.09 -1.92
CA PRO A 160 -16.07 -4.68 -3.24
C PRO A 160 -16.01 -3.67 -4.41
N ASN A 161 -16.11 -2.38 -4.13
CA ASN A 161 -16.08 -1.30 -5.12
C ASN A 161 -14.67 -0.72 -5.36
N VAL A 162 -13.63 -1.22 -4.68
CA VAL A 162 -12.24 -0.83 -4.96
C VAL A 162 -11.83 -1.37 -6.34
N ALA A 163 -11.34 -0.47 -7.20
CA ALA A 163 -11.02 -0.76 -8.60
C ALA A 163 -9.69 -1.50 -8.78
N GLY A 164 -8.77 -1.40 -7.83
CA GLY A 164 -7.48 -2.10 -7.88
C GLY A 164 -6.61 -1.84 -6.65
N LEU A 165 -5.60 -2.69 -6.47
CA LEU A 165 -4.72 -2.73 -5.30
C LEU A 165 -3.25 -2.59 -5.72
N VAL A 166 -2.50 -1.74 -5.02
CA VAL A 166 -1.03 -1.69 -5.13
C VAL A 166 -0.41 -1.93 -3.76
N MET A 167 0.48 -2.90 -3.69
CA MET A 167 1.23 -3.27 -2.49
C MET A 167 2.72 -2.99 -2.72
N ILE A 168 3.29 -2.13 -1.88
CA ILE A 168 4.71 -1.73 -1.96
C ILE A 168 5.42 -2.32 -0.74
N SER A 169 6.32 -3.30 -0.94
CA SER A 169 7.03 -3.99 0.15
C SER A 169 6.12 -4.31 1.33
N ALA A 170 4.96 -4.93 1.06
CA ALA A 170 3.93 -5.12 2.07
C ALA A 170 4.40 -6.04 3.20
N TRP A 171 4.19 -5.59 4.44
CA TRP A 171 4.47 -6.39 5.63
C TRP A 171 3.26 -7.26 5.98
N ASP A 172 3.36 -8.57 5.75
CA ASP A 172 2.33 -9.52 6.18
C ASP A 172 2.38 -9.72 7.70
N ILE A 173 1.63 -8.91 8.42
CA ILE A 173 1.56 -8.95 9.89
C ILE A 173 1.02 -10.31 10.36
N GLY A 174 0.06 -10.88 9.62
CA GLY A 174 -0.53 -12.18 9.92
C GLY A 174 0.49 -13.32 9.79
N ALA A 175 1.24 -13.39 8.69
CA ALA A 175 2.27 -14.39 8.49
C ALA A 175 3.39 -14.31 9.53
N GLN A 176 3.71 -13.10 10.00
CA GLN A 176 4.71 -12.88 11.06
C GLN A 176 4.16 -13.16 12.48
N GLY A 177 2.84 -13.11 12.67
CA GLY A 177 2.18 -13.27 13.96
C GLY A 177 2.60 -14.50 14.79
N PRO A 178 2.71 -15.71 14.21
CA PRO A 178 3.05 -16.92 14.98
C PRO A 178 4.38 -16.81 15.74
N ARG A 179 5.38 -16.10 15.23
CA ARG A 179 6.68 -15.92 15.91
C ARG A 179 6.56 -15.10 17.20
N PHE A 180 5.55 -14.22 17.27
CA PHE A 180 5.30 -13.35 18.43
C PHE A 180 4.58 -14.08 19.58
N ARG A 181 4.23 -15.35 19.44
CA ARG A 181 3.76 -16.18 20.56
C ARG A 181 4.88 -16.44 21.58
N ASP A 182 6.14 -16.40 21.14
CA ASP A 182 7.31 -16.55 22.01
C ASP A 182 7.62 -15.24 22.75
N PRO A 183 7.53 -15.20 24.10
CA PRO A 183 7.86 -14.02 24.89
C PRO A 183 9.32 -13.56 24.74
N ALA A 184 10.25 -14.49 24.46
CA ALA A 184 11.66 -14.15 24.29
C ALA A 184 11.87 -13.37 22.98
N VAL A 185 11.14 -13.74 21.91
CA VAL A 185 11.14 -13.01 20.64
C VAL A 185 10.57 -11.61 20.85
N ARG A 186 9.42 -11.48 21.52
CA ARG A 186 8.82 -10.17 21.80
C ARG A 186 9.75 -9.27 22.62
N LYS A 187 10.36 -9.79 23.69
CA LYS A 187 11.32 -9.06 24.50
C LYS A 187 12.50 -8.55 23.68
N LYS A 188 13.06 -9.40 22.81
CA LYS A 188 14.19 -9.04 21.94
C LYS A 188 13.78 -7.92 20.96
N MET A 189 12.63 -8.05 20.31
CA MET A 189 12.15 -7.06 19.33
C MET A 189 11.76 -5.73 19.99
N ALA A 190 11.16 -5.76 21.18
CA ALA A 190 10.82 -4.56 21.94
C ALA A 190 12.07 -3.78 22.42
N ALA A 191 13.22 -4.44 22.54
CA ALA A 191 14.50 -3.82 22.90
C ALA A 191 15.31 -3.33 21.68
N GLY A 192 14.81 -3.52 20.45
CA GLY A 192 15.43 -3.07 19.20
C GLY A 192 14.54 -2.13 18.42
N ASP A 193 14.79 -2.03 17.12
CA ASP A 193 14.15 -1.08 16.18
C ASP A 193 12.61 -1.09 16.24
N PHE A 194 12.00 -2.26 16.47
CA PHE A 194 10.55 -2.34 16.60
C PHE A 194 10.05 -1.53 17.80
N GLY A 195 10.76 -1.60 18.95
CA GLY A 195 10.43 -0.82 20.15
C GLY A 195 10.63 0.68 19.93
N GLU A 196 11.68 1.09 19.23
CA GLU A 196 11.94 2.49 18.88
C GLU A 196 10.85 3.04 17.97
N ASN A 197 10.37 2.25 17.01
CA ASN A 197 9.28 2.61 16.12
C ASN A 197 7.91 2.78 16.82
N VAL A 198 7.74 2.27 18.04
CA VAL A 198 6.49 2.47 18.81
C VAL A 198 6.46 3.83 19.54
N ILE A 199 7.61 4.45 19.78
CA ILE A 199 7.72 5.69 20.57
C ILE A 199 6.76 6.82 20.09
N PRO A 200 6.60 7.10 18.79
CA PRO A 200 5.69 8.15 18.33
C PRO A 200 4.20 7.78 18.35
N LEU A 201 3.85 6.58 18.79
CA LEU A 201 2.48 6.06 18.77
C LEU A 201 1.86 6.16 20.18
N ALA A 202 0.61 6.65 20.25
CA ALA A 202 -0.10 6.83 21.51
C ALA A 202 -0.75 5.53 21.99
N GLY A 203 -0.79 5.34 23.33
CA GLY A 203 -1.61 4.34 23.99
C GLY A 203 -1.23 2.88 23.76
N THR A 204 -0.04 2.60 23.20
CA THR A 204 0.40 1.24 22.87
C THR A 204 1.82 0.95 23.34
N THR A 205 2.20 -0.30 23.24
CA THR A 205 3.58 -0.79 23.50
C THR A 205 3.99 -1.81 22.45
N ALA A 206 5.28 -1.99 22.25
CA ALA A 206 5.80 -2.99 21.32
C ALA A 206 5.29 -4.41 21.65
N ASP A 207 5.23 -4.78 22.94
CA ASP A 207 4.74 -6.10 23.36
C ASP A 207 3.23 -6.25 23.07
N ALA A 208 2.41 -5.22 23.31
CA ALA A 208 0.99 -5.24 23.03
C ALA A 208 0.70 -5.43 21.52
N LEU A 209 1.40 -4.71 20.66
CA LEU A 209 1.25 -4.84 19.20
C LEU A 209 1.67 -6.23 18.69
N MET A 210 2.77 -6.78 19.23
CA MET A 210 3.18 -8.14 18.86
C MET A 210 2.21 -9.22 19.38
N GLN A 211 1.61 -9.04 20.56
CA GLN A 211 0.56 -9.94 21.06
C GLN A 211 -0.70 -9.85 20.19
N GLU A 212 -1.09 -8.64 19.80
CA GLU A 212 -2.22 -8.42 18.89
C GLU A 212 -2.00 -9.13 17.54
N ALA A 213 -0.80 -8.99 16.93
CA ALA A 213 -0.43 -9.70 15.71
C ALA A 213 -0.45 -11.25 15.90
N ALA A 214 0.02 -11.74 17.04
CA ALA A 214 -0.01 -13.18 17.36
C ALA A 214 -1.43 -13.73 17.51
N ALA A 215 -2.33 -12.94 18.11
CA ALA A 215 -3.74 -13.30 18.31
C ALA A 215 -4.52 -13.36 17.00
N ASN A 216 -4.23 -12.46 16.08
CA ASN A 216 -4.95 -12.31 14.81
C ASN A 216 -4.22 -12.92 13.61
N ALA A 217 -3.15 -13.70 13.82
CA ALA A 217 -2.25 -14.18 12.79
C ALA A 217 -2.95 -14.81 11.58
N SER A 218 -3.92 -15.69 11.79
CA SER A 218 -4.63 -16.37 10.71
C SER A 218 -5.60 -15.46 9.95
N GLN A 219 -6.18 -14.48 10.64
CA GLN A 219 -7.13 -13.55 10.05
C GLN A 219 -6.41 -12.46 9.22
N TRP A 220 -5.18 -12.11 9.63
CA TRP A 220 -4.41 -11.02 9.03
C TRP A 220 -3.38 -11.47 7.99
N ASP A 221 -3.23 -12.78 7.77
CA ASP A 221 -2.44 -13.29 6.65
C ASP A 221 -3.15 -12.91 5.33
N PHE A 222 -2.56 -11.98 4.58
CA PHE A 222 -3.19 -11.43 3.40
C PHE A 222 -3.38 -12.46 2.25
N VAL A 223 -2.73 -13.63 2.30
CA VAL A 223 -3.03 -14.72 1.36
C VAL A 223 -4.47 -15.23 1.57
N GLY A 224 -4.99 -15.13 2.79
CA GLY A 224 -6.39 -15.44 3.09
C GLY A 224 -7.40 -14.54 2.35
N TYR A 225 -6.99 -13.35 1.91
CA TYR A 225 -7.82 -12.40 1.16
C TYR A 225 -7.93 -12.71 -0.34
N THR A 226 -7.23 -13.74 -0.82
CA THR A 226 -7.22 -14.16 -2.24
C THR A 226 -8.63 -14.26 -2.87
N PRO A 227 -9.65 -14.82 -2.21
CA PRO A 227 -10.99 -14.95 -2.83
C PRO A 227 -11.60 -13.62 -3.28
N GLU A 228 -11.41 -12.55 -2.52
CA GLU A 228 -11.94 -11.22 -2.80
C GLU A 228 -11.01 -10.40 -3.68
N LEU A 229 -9.68 -10.59 -3.56
CA LEU A 229 -8.70 -9.85 -4.34
C LEU A 229 -8.60 -10.30 -5.80
N LYS A 230 -8.77 -11.58 -6.10
CA LYS A 230 -8.54 -12.21 -7.43
C LYS A 230 -9.39 -11.67 -8.58
N SER A 231 -10.37 -10.84 -8.32
CA SER A 231 -11.24 -10.25 -9.34
C SER A 231 -10.86 -8.81 -9.71
N ARG A 232 -9.72 -8.33 -9.22
CA ARG A 232 -9.24 -6.95 -9.39
C ARG A 232 -7.80 -6.92 -9.87
N PRO A 233 -7.40 -5.87 -10.61
CA PRO A 233 -6.00 -5.64 -10.90
C PRO A 233 -5.18 -5.51 -9.60
N VAL A 234 -4.08 -6.24 -9.50
CA VAL A 234 -3.16 -6.18 -8.36
C VAL A 234 -1.73 -5.92 -8.86
N LEU A 235 -1.08 -4.90 -8.30
CA LEU A 235 0.34 -4.64 -8.47
C LEU A 235 1.07 -4.91 -7.15
N ILE A 236 2.06 -5.80 -7.19
CA ILE A 236 2.94 -6.11 -6.07
C ILE A 236 4.34 -5.62 -6.41
N ILE A 237 4.87 -4.67 -5.63
CA ILE A 237 6.23 -4.17 -5.77
C ILE A 237 7.03 -4.60 -4.55
N THR A 238 8.22 -5.16 -4.77
CA THR A 238 9.10 -5.70 -3.72
C THR A 238 10.50 -5.12 -3.82
N ALA A 239 11.24 -5.15 -2.70
CA ALA A 239 12.62 -4.68 -2.59
C ALA A 239 13.49 -5.69 -1.84
N ASN A 240 14.79 -5.37 -1.65
CA ASN A 240 15.76 -6.19 -0.90
C ASN A 240 15.61 -6.00 0.63
N ASP A 241 14.40 -6.08 1.16
CA ASP A 241 14.03 -5.75 2.54
C ASP A 241 13.61 -6.96 3.40
N GLY A 242 13.64 -8.17 2.82
CA GLY A 242 13.24 -9.40 3.49
C GLY A 242 11.72 -9.68 3.48
N LEU A 243 10.88 -8.79 2.95
CA LEU A 243 9.42 -8.97 2.87
C LEU A 243 8.96 -9.62 1.55
N THR A 244 9.84 -9.72 0.57
CA THR A 244 9.58 -10.32 -0.75
C THR A 244 8.92 -11.70 -0.68
N PRO A 245 9.33 -12.66 0.19
CA PRO A 245 8.74 -14.00 0.21
C PRO A 245 7.23 -14.01 0.46
N ASP A 246 6.74 -13.20 1.39
CA ASP A 246 5.31 -13.13 1.71
C ASP A 246 4.51 -12.49 0.56
N ASN A 247 5.05 -11.45 -0.06
CA ASN A 247 4.45 -10.79 -1.22
C ASN A 247 4.35 -11.73 -2.44
N VAL A 248 5.40 -12.50 -2.73
CA VAL A 248 5.41 -13.52 -3.78
C VAL A 248 4.41 -14.64 -3.48
N ARG A 249 4.22 -14.99 -2.20
CA ARG A 249 3.22 -15.98 -1.77
C ARG A 249 1.81 -15.54 -2.14
N LEU A 250 1.45 -14.27 -1.94
CA LEU A 250 0.17 -13.72 -2.38
C LEU A 250 0.03 -13.73 -3.90
N GLY A 251 1.04 -13.26 -4.64
CA GLY A 251 1.01 -13.26 -6.11
C GLY A 251 0.78 -14.65 -6.69
N LYS A 252 1.42 -15.69 -6.13
CA LYS A 252 1.20 -17.08 -6.49
C LYS A 252 -0.23 -17.55 -6.18
N ALA A 253 -0.77 -17.20 -5.01
CA ALA A 253 -2.13 -17.56 -4.60
C ALA A 253 -3.17 -16.95 -5.53
N LEU A 254 -3.05 -15.67 -5.87
CA LEU A 254 -3.93 -14.96 -6.80
C LEU A 254 -3.93 -15.63 -8.19
N ARG A 255 -2.75 -15.88 -8.78
CA ARG A 255 -2.65 -16.57 -10.08
C ARG A 255 -3.22 -17.97 -10.04
N SER A 256 -2.98 -18.73 -8.96
CA SER A 256 -3.53 -20.06 -8.76
C SER A 256 -5.07 -20.04 -8.62
N ALA A 257 -5.63 -18.96 -8.11
CA ALA A 257 -7.08 -18.73 -8.02
C ALA A 257 -7.69 -18.24 -9.35
N GLY A 258 -6.89 -18.11 -10.41
CA GLY A 258 -7.32 -17.75 -11.76
C GLY A 258 -7.28 -16.25 -12.07
N ASP A 259 -6.67 -15.44 -11.19
CA ASP A 259 -6.45 -14.03 -11.48
C ASP A 259 -5.43 -13.86 -12.62
N LYS A 260 -5.81 -13.08 -13.64
CA LYS A 260 -5.00 -12.82 -14.83
C LYS A 260 -4.35 -11.44 -14.84
N ASP A 261 -4.69 -10.58 -13.89
CA ASP A 261 -4.23 -9.19 -13.82
C ASP A 261 -3.38 -8.93 -12.56
N VAL A 262 -2.49 -9.86 -12.27
CA VAL A 262 -1.47 -9.73 -11.22
C VAL A 262 -0.14 -9.35 -11.85
N SER A 263 0.34 -8.16 -11.54
CA SER A 263 1.65 -7.65 -11.93
C SER A 263 2.61 -7.70 -10.74
N GLU A 264 3.84 -8.14 -10.97
CA GLU A 264 4.91 -8.16 -9.96
C GLU A 264 6.14 -7.43 -10.49
N ILE A 265 6.71 -6.55 -9.68
CA ILE A 265 7.95 -5.81 -9.96
C ILE A 265 8.86 -5.96 -8.75
N HIS A 266 10.13 -6.30 -8.99
CA HIS A 266 11.17 -6.28 -7.97
C HIS A 266 12.17 -5.17 -8.28
N MET A 267 12.53 -4.36 -7.27
CA MET A 267 13.53 -3.30 -7.38
C MET A 267 14.70 -3.61 -6.44
N GLU A 268 15.92 -3.59 -6.96
CA GLU A 268 17.15 -3.82 -6.22
C GLU A 268 17.48 -2.59 -5.34
N THR A 269 16.71 -2.39 -4.28
CA THR A 269 16.81 -1.20 -3.41
C THR A 269 16.43 -1.54 -1.96
N ASP A 270 16.51 -0.56 -1.08
CA ASP A 270 16.10 -0.66 0.32
C ASP A 270 14.57 -0.55 0.51
N HIS A 271 14.10 -0.76 1.75
CA HIS A 271 12.68 -0.75 2.11
C HIS A 271 11.94 0.56 1.76
N PRO A 272 12.51 1.78 1.97
CA PRO A 272 11.87 3.04 1.57
C PRO A 272 12.10 3.40 0.09
N TYR A 273 12.78 2.55 -0.71
CA TYR A 273 13.12 2.81 -2.11
C TYR A 273 13.97 4.07 -2.30
N SER A 274 14.94 4.30 -1.43
CA SER A 274 15.67 5.57 -1.30
C SER A 274 16.34 6.04 -2.58
N ASP A 275 16.88 5.14 -3.38
CA ASP A 275 17.56 5.41 -4.67
C ASP A 275 16.71 5.05 -5.90
N HIS A 276 15.42 4.65 -5.69
CA HIS A 276 14.51 4.21 -6.76
C HIS A 276 13.16 4.95 -6.74
N ARG A 277 13.06 6.15 -6.11
CA ARG A 277 11.79 6.90 -5.99
C ARG A 277 11.15 7.19 -7.34
N ILE A 278 11.90 7.68 -8.31
CA ILE A 278 11.40 7.97 -9.67
C ILE A 278 10.93 6.69 -10.36
N ALA A 279 11.63 5.58 -10.21
CA ALA A 279 11.25 4.30 -10.79
C ALA A 279 9.97 3.75 -10.13
N LEU A 280 9.83 3.87 -8.82
CA LEU A 280 8.64 3.50 -8.07
C LEU A 280 7.43 4.31 -8.52
N GLU A 281 7.55 5.63 -8.56
CA GLU A 281 6.50 6.52 -9.04
C GLU A 281 6.09 6.19 -10.48
N ALA A 282 7.07 5.98 -11.38
CA ALA A 282 6.81 5.64 -12.78
C ALA A 282 6.04 4.33 -12.92
N ALA A 283 6.43 3.29 -12.17
CA ALA A 283 5.75 2.00 -12.19
C ALA A 283 4.29 2.11 -11.74
N ILE A 284 4.05 2.84 -10.64
CA ILE A 284 2.71 2.99 -10.06
C ILE A 284 1.82 3.87 -10.94
N VAL A 285 2.31 5.03 -11.38
CA VAL A 285 1.53 5.94 -12.25
C VAL A 285 1.18 5.25 -13.56
N THR A 286 2.12 4.57 -14.22
CA THR A 286 1.85 3.82 -15.46
C THR A 286 0.79 2.73 -15.25
N TRP A 287 0.86 2.01 -14.12
CA TRP A 287 -0.11 0.98 -13.80
C TRP A 287 -1.49 1.56 -13.53
N LEU A 288 -1.58 2.67 -12.79
CA LEU A 288 -2.83 3.37 -12.50
C LEU A 288 -3.48 3.91 -13.78
N GLU A 289 -2.72 4.57 -14.66
CA GLU A 289 -3.22 5.09 -15.94
C GLU A 289 -3.81 3.96 -16.80
N LYS A 290 -3.16 2.80 -16.85
CA LYS A 290 -3.67 1.62 -17.57
C LYS A 290 -5.03 1.14 -17.02
N HIS A 291 -5.22 1.12 -15.69
CA HIS A 291 -6.39 0.51 -15.06
C HIS A 291 -7.52 1.52 -14.74
N ALA A 292 -7.20 2.80 -14.64
CA ALA A 292 -8.22 3.85 -14.51
C ALA A 292 -8.89 4.21 -15.84
N GLY A 293 -8.35 3.77 -16.97
CA GLY A 293 -8.68 4.32 -18.28
C GLY A 293 -8.06 5.71 -18.47
N ALA A 294 -7.76 6.10 -19.70
CA ALA A 294 -7.21 7.42 -19.96
C ALA A 294 -8.14 8.49 -19.37
N ALA A 295 -7.61 9.34 -18.50
CA ALA A 295 -8.30 10.55 -18.11
C ALA A 295 -8.37 11.44 -19.36
N HIS A 296 -9.58 11.72 -19.85
CA HIS A 296 -9.83 12.60 -20.99
C HIS A 296 -9.93 14.04 -20.53
#